data_9fa0ec02f06923cd60223be2f7512566
#
_entry.id   9fa0ec02f06923cd60223be2f7512566
#
_cell.length_a   1.000
_cell.length_b   1.000
_cell.length_c   1.000
_cell.angle_alpha   90.00
_cell.angle_beta   90.00
_cell.angle_gamma   90.00
#
_symmetry.space_group_name_H-M   'P 1'
#
loop_
_entity.id
_entity.type
_entity.pdbx_description
1 polymer ?
#
loop_
_entity_poly.entity_id
_entity_poly.type
_entity_poly.pdbx_seq_one_letter_code
_entity_poly.pdbx_strand_id
1 'polypeptide(L)'
;MNIYLIRHGEAEQTSERKPHEERILTTSGIEIINSSIEVWKKFNCNFDIILTSPLKRAKQTANIISSSFKSDFEVVEEICLLNGGLTEDLLSVARSLSLNDIAMVGHQPDLGIHIARLIGSNDSKFRVAPASITKIYFNERPILGKGVLEFLLPPIINNG
;
A
#
# COMPACT_ATOMS: atom_id res chain seq x y z
N MET A 1 -10.43 -5.29 -12.30
CA MET A 1 -9.90 -4.26 -11.37
C MET A 1 -8.76 -4.83 -10.54
N ASN A 2 -7.68 -4.08 -10.36
CA ASN A 2 -6.57 -4.44 -9.48
C ASN A 2 -6.53 -3.50 -8.26
N ILE A 3 -6.35 -4.06 -7.08
CA ILE A 3 -6.05 -3.31 -5.85
C ILE A 3 -4.63 -3.66 -5.45
N TYR A 4 -3.78 -2.64 -5.35
CA TYR A 4 -2.41 -2.77 -4.88
C TYR A 4 -2.32 -2.26 -3.45
N LEU A 5 -2.07 -3.16 -2.50
CA LEU A 5 -1.85 -2.81 -1.10
C LEU A 5 -0.35 -2.65 -0.86
N ILE A 6 0.07 -1.46 -0.46
CA ILE A 6 1.47 -1.08 -0.29
C ILE A 6 1.70 -0.69 1.17
N ARG A 7 2.67 -1.30 1.83
CA ARG A 7 3.08 -0.83 3.15
C ARG A 7 4.06 0.34 2.99
N HIS A 8 3.84 1.41 3.77
CA HIS A 8 4.81 2.51 3.81
C HIS A 8 6.22 2.00 4.08
N GLY A 9 7.23 2.72 3.61
CA GLY A 9 8.65 2.41 3.83
C GLY A 9 9.04 2.43 5.31
N GLU A 10 10.28 2.02 5.59
CA GLU A 10 10.83 2.12 6.93
C GLU A 10 10.76 3.56 7.43
N ALA A 11 10.29 3.75 8.66
CA ALA A 11 10.10 5.05 9.29
C ALA A 11 10.83 5.11 10.63
N GLU A 12 11.12 6.33 11.07
CA GLU A 12 11.72 6.61 12.37
C GLU A 12 10.98 5.88 13.51
N GLN A 13 11.69 5.63 14.60
CA GLN A 13 11.08 5.06 15.80
C GLN A 13 10.29 6.12 16.56
N THR A 14 9.28 5.68 17.29
CA THR A 14 8.52 6.54 18.20
C THR A 14 9.41 6.92 19.38
N SER A 15 9.32 8.16 19.84
CA SER A 15 9.98 8.65 21.05
C SER A 15 9.07 9.63 21.78
N GLU A 16 9.41 9.99 23.02
CA GLU A 16 8.66 11.00 23.79
C GLU A 16 8.59 12.36 23.07
N ARG A 17 9.60 12.67 22.26
CA ARG A 17 9.68 13.92 21.49
C ARG A 17 9.06 13.85 20.11
N LYS A 18 8.75 12.64 19.62
CA LYS A 18 8.18 12.42 18.29
C LYS A 18 7.04 11.41 18.37
N PRO A 19 5.81 11.87 18.42
CA PRO A 19 4.64 10.99 18.45
C PRO A 19 4.52 10.16 17.19
N HIS A 20 3.72 9.10 17.26
CA HIS A 20 3.57 8.11 16.19
C HIS A 20 3.15 8.73 14.84
N GLU A 21 2.31 9.76 14.88
CA GLU A 21 1.78 10.45 13.69
C GLU A 21 2.85 11.26 12.95
N GLU A 22 3.84 11.77 13.69
CA GLU A 22 4.89 12.65 13.20
C GLU A 22 6.09 11.92 12.57
N ARG A 23 6.13 10.59 12.67
CA ARG A 23 7.23 9.77 12.13
C ARG A 23 7.32 9.92 10.63
N ILE A 24 8.52 10.24 10.15
CA ILE A 24 8.86 10.30 8.73
C ILE A 24 9.64 9.07 8.29
N LEU A 25 9.79 8.89 6.99
CA LEU A 25 10.65 7.83 6.45
C LEU A 25 12.11 8.06 6.85
N THR A 26 12.83 6.96 7.09
CA THR A 26 14.30 6.98 7.22
C THR A 26 14.93 7.12 5.83
N THR A 27 16.21 7.54 5.77
CA THR A 27 16.98 7.54 4.51
C THR A 27 17.01 6.14 3.88
N SER A 28 17.28 5.11 4.68
CA SER A 28 17.23 3.70 4.24
C SER A 28 15.83 3.33 3.72
N GLY A 29 14.76 3.76 4.39
CA GLY A 29 13.40 3.52 3.93
C GLY A 29 13.12 4.11 2.55
N ILE A 30 13.62 5.32 2.27
CA ILE A 30 13.50 5.97 0.95
C ILE A 30 14.28 5.20 -0.12
N GLU A 31 15.50 4.78 0.16
CA GLU A 31 16.34 4.00 -0.75
C GLU A 31 15.69 2.64 -1.10
N ILE A 32 15.16 1.94 -0.09
CA ILE A 32 14.47 0.66 -0.27
C ILE A 32 13.20 0.83 -1.12
N ILE A 33 12.42 1.90 -0.90
CA ILE A 33 11.23 2.20 -1.74
C ILE A 33 11.66 2.38 -3.19
N ASN A 34 12.67 3.20 -3.46
CA ASN A 34 13.13 3.46 -4.82
C ASN A 34 13.61 2.17 -5.51
N SER A 35 14.38 1.32 -4.83
CA SER A 35 14.83 0.02 -5.35
C SER A 35 13.65 -0.92 -5.62
N SER A 36 12.66 -0.93 -4.73
CA SER A 36 11.47 -1.76 -4.87
C SER A 36 10.60 -1.33 -6.06
N ILE A 37 10.45 -0.03 -6.29
CA ILE A 37 9.71 0.53 -7.43
C ILE A 37 10.29 0.05 -8.77
N GLU A 38 11.60 -0.05 -8.91
CA GLU A 38 12.23 -0.55 -10.15
C GLU A 38 11.87 -2.02 -10.42
N VAL A 39 11.63 -2.80 -9.37
CA VAL A 39 11.12 -4.17 -9.51
C VAL A 39 9.61 -4.15 -9.82
N TRP A 40 8.82 -3.31 -9.18
CA TRP A 40 7.39 -3.20 -9.45
C TRP A 40 7.11 -2.86 -10.92
N LYS A 41 7.91 -1.98 -11.53
CA LYS A 41 7.83 -1.68 -12.98
C LYS A 41 8.06 -2.93 -13.84
N LYS A 42 8.98 -3.82 -13.47
CA LYS A 42 9.23 -5.09 -14.17
C LYS A 42 8.06 -6.08 -14.04
N PHE A 43 7.26 -5.96 -12.98
CA PHE A 43 6.02 -6.71 -12.78
C PHE A 43 4.80 -6.04 -13.42
N ASN A 44 5.04 -5.03 -14.29
CA ASN A 44 4.00 -4.25 -14.96
C ASN A 44 2.98 -3.64 -13.97
N CYS A 45 3.43 -3.26 -12.77
CA CYS A 45 2.60 -2.46 -11.88
C CYS A 45 2.33 -1.12 -12.55
N ASN A 46 1.08 -0.73 -12.58
CA ASN A 46 0.63 0.57 -13.05
C ASN A 46 -0.51 1.04 -12.14
N PHE A 47 -0.74 2.33 -12.07
CA PHE A 47 -1.74 2.89 -11.18
C PHE A 47 -2.54 3.99 -11.89
N ASP A 48 -3.85 4.02 -11.67
CA ASP A 48 -4.72 5.12 -12.10
C ASP A 48 -4.80 6.20 -11.02
N ILE A 49 -4.66 5.80 -9.75
CA ILE A 49 -4.69 6.67 -8.56
C ILE A 49 -3.87 6.02 -7.44
N ILE A 50 -3.36 6.86 -6.55
CA ILE A 50 -2.72 6.43 -5.31
C ILE A 50 -3.50 6.98 -4.12
N LEU A 51 -4.15 6.11 -3.36
CA LEU A 51 -4.76 6.43 -2.09
C LEU A 51 -3.74 6.24 -0.97
N THR A 52 -3.69 7.13 0.00
CA THR A 52 -2.73 7.03 1.09
C THR A 52 -3.35 7.36 2.45
N SER A 53 -2.89 6.65 3.47
CA SER A 53 -3.13 7.07 4.85
C SER A 53 -2.64 8.51 5.07
N PRO A 54 -3.34 9.33 5.88
CA PRO A 54 -2.91 10.69 6.23
C PRO A 54 -1.59 10.79 6.98
N LEU A 55 -1.03 9.68 7.51
CA LEU A 55 0.21 9.70 8.27
C LEU A 55 1.42 10.05 7.39
N LYS A 56 2.32 10.91 7.89
CA LYS A 56 3.46 11.48 7.14
C LYS A 56 4.25 10.43 6.36
N ARG A 57 4.63 9.31 6.97
CA ARG A 57 5.40 8.23 6.32
C ARG A 57 4.67 7.57 5.16
N ALA A 58 3.34 7.46 5.24
CA ALA A 58 2.54 6.91 4.15
C ALA A 58 2.45 7.91 2.97
N LYS A 59 2.19 9.18 3.27
CA LYS A 59 2.20 10.26 2.26
C LYS A 59 3.55 10.39 1.56
N GLN A 60 4.65 10.34 2.30
CA GLN A 60 5.99 10.36 1.72
C GLN A 60 6.20 9.18 0.77
N THR A 61 5.76 7.97 1.17
CA THR A 61 5.82 6.77 0.32
C THR A 61 5.01 6.96 -0.94
N ALA A 62 3.76 7.42 -0.84
CA ALA A 62 2.88 7.67 -1.98
C ALA A 62 3.46 8.69 -2.96
N ASN A 63 4.04 9.78 -2.45
CA ASN A 63 4.67 10.81 -3.28
C ASN A 63 5.92 10.29 -4.01
N ILE A 64 6.74 9.45 -3.38
CA ILE A 64 7.88 8.80 -4.04
C ILE A 64 7.40 7.90 -5.17
N ILE A 65 6.35 7.11 -4.94
CA ILE A 65 5.75 6.25 -5.97
C ILE A 65 5.24 7.10 -7.13
N SER A 66 4.41 8.11 -6.87
CA SER A 66 3.86 9.01 -7.89
C SER A 66 4.96 9.62 -8.77
N SER A 67 5.99 10.20 -8.13
CA SER A 67 7.11 10.82 -8.85
C SER A 67 7.90 9.82 -9.71
N SER A 68 8.00 8.57 -9.28
CA SER A 68 8.82 7.54 -9.94
C SER A 68 8.15 6.93 -11.17
N PHE A 69 6.82 6.91 -11.22
CA PHE A 69 6.08 6.39 -12.38
C PHE A 69 5.87 7.44 -13.50
N LYS A 70 6.31 8.69 -13.30
CA LYS A 70 6.20 9.79 -14.27
C LYS A 70 4.78 9.97 -14.83
N SER A 71 3.79 9.70 -14.03
CA SER A 71 2.39 9.86 -14.37
C SER A 71 1.80 10.94 -13.47
N ASP A 72 0.81 11.68 -13.97
CA ASP A 72 0.05 12.67 -13.21
C ASP A 72 -0.98 11.96 -12.31
N PHE A 73 -0.54 10.92 -11.56
CA PHE A 73 -1.43 10.26 -10.61
C PHE A 73 -1.81 11.24 -9.52
N GLU A 74 -3.09 11.33 -9.25
CA GLU A 74 -3.56 11.98 -8.06
C GLU A 74 -3.18 11.14 -6.83
N VAL A 75 -2.60 11.79 -5.82
CA VAL A 75 -2.36 11.20 -4.50
C VAL A 75 -3.43 11.75 -3.56
N VAL A 76 -4.34 10.90 -3.13
CA VAL A 76 -5.50 11.26 -2.32
C VAL A 76 -5.38 10.66 -0.93
N GLU A 77 -5.61 11.47 0.10
CA GLU A 77 -5.64 11.00 1.49
C GLU A 77 -6.97 10.31 1.79
N GLU A 78 -6.90 9.10 2.37
CA GLU A 78 -8.03 8.29 2.76
C GLU A 78 -7.92 7.82 4.20
N ILE A 79 -8.90 8.19 5.02
CA ILE A 79 -8.92 7.86 6.46
C ILE A 79 -9.12 6.37 6.73
N CYS A 80 -9.74 5.63 5.82
CA CYS A 80 -9.90 4.18 5.93
C CYS A 80 -8.55 3.42 5.85
N LEU A 81 -7.46 4.10 5.45
CA LEU A 81 -6.11 3.56 5.45
C LEU A 81 -5.32 3.86 6.75
N LEU A 82 -5.93 4.54 7.74
CA LEU A 82 -5.39 4.62 9.10
C LEU A 82 -5.48 3.26 9.79
N ASN A 83 -4.71 3.11 10.87
CA ASN A 83 -4.80 1.91 11.71
C ASN A 83 -6.23 1.72 12.26
N GLY A 84 -6.73 0.49 12.15
CA GLY A 84 -8.09 0.13 12.54
C GLY A 84 -9.15 0.36 11.46
N GLY A 85 -8.77 0.78 10.25
CA GLY A 85 -9.69 0.92 9.12
C GLY A 85 -10.33 -0.41 8.71
N LEU A 86 -11.57 -0.35 8.26
CA LEU A 86 -12.32 -1.54 7.85
C LEU A 86 -12.07 -1.88 6.38
N THR A 87 -11.97 -3.17 6.07
CA THR A 87 -11.79 -3.63 4.68
C THR A 87 -13.01 -3.26 3.82
N GLU A 88 -14.18 -3.21 4.40
CA GLU A 88 -15.42 -2.79 3.76
C GLU A 88 -15.38 -1.33 3.29
N ASP A 89 -14.82 -0.44 4.11
CA ASP A 89 -14.68 0.97 3.75
C ASP A 89 -13.69 1.13 2.60
N LEU A 90 -12.56 0.41 2.66
CA LEU A 90 -11.57 0.35 1.60
C LEU A 90 -12.19 -0.13 0.27
N LEU A 91 -13.01 -1.19 0.30
CA LEU A 91 -13.75 -1.66 -0.88
C LEU A 91 -14.79 -0.63 -1.36
N SER A 92 -15.45 0.07 -0.45
CA SER A 92 -16.42 1.12 -0.79
C SER A 92 -15.76 2.24 -1.57
N VAL A 93 -14.61 2.72 -1.10
CA VAL A 93 -13.81 3.73 -1.80
C VAL A 93 -13.36 3.21 -3.17
N ALA A 94 -12.81 2.00 -3.26
CA ALA A 94 -12.39 1.42 -4.54
C ALA A 94 -13.54 1.34 -5.56
N ARG A 95 -14.73 0.99 -5.11
CA ARG A 95 -15.94 0.90 -5.97
C ARG A 95 -16.42 2.27 -6.46
N SER A 96 -16.27 3.32 -5.65
CA SER A 96 -16.73 4.68 -6.00
C SER A 96 -15.90 5.31 -7.10
N LEU A 97 -14.63 4.96 -7.20
CA LEU A 97 -13.67 5.54 -8.16
C LEU A 97 -13.88 5.06 -9.59
N SER A 98 -14.42 3.84 -9.81
CA SER A 98 -14.60 3.24 -11.14
C SER A 98 -13.29 3.19 -11.97
N LEU A 99 -12.15 2.98 -11.32
CA LEU A 99 -10.82 2.87 -11.90
C LEU A 99 -10.38 1.40 -11.93
N ASN A 100 -9.36 1.08 -12.74
CA ASN A 100 -8.90 -0.29 -12.91
C ASN A 100 -7.72 -0.68 -12.03
N ASP A 101 -6.83 0.26 -11.75
CA ASP A 101 -5.57 0.04 -11.05
C ASP A 101 -5.44 1.03 -9.89
N ILE A 102 -5.83 0.60 -8.68
CA ILE A 102 -5.86 1.46 -7.49
C ILE A 102 -4.76 1.04 -6.52
N ALA A 103 -3.79 1.93 -6.26
CA ALA A 103 -2.80 1.74 -5.22
C ALA A 103 -3.28 2.32 -3.89
N MET A 104 -3.01 1.62 -2.80
CA MET A 104 -3.40 1.99 -1.43
C MET A 104 -2.22 1.85 -0.49
N VAL A 105 -1.72 2.97 0.04
CA VAL A 105 -0.57 3.01 0.95
C VAL A 105 -1.04 3.06 2.39
N GLY A 106 -0.74 2.02 3.15
CA GLY A 106 -1.22 1.85 4.53
C GLY A 106 -0.18 1.24 5.46
N HIS A 107 -0.67 0.62 6.52
CA HIS A 107 0.10 0.17 7.69
C HIS A 107 -0.13 -1.31 8.00
N GLN A 108 0.84 -1.92 8.69
CA GLN A 108 0.69 -3.21 9.34
C GLN A 108 0.21 -2.98 10.80
N PRO A 109 -0.70 -3.80 11.37
CA PRO A 109 -1.17 -5.10 10.85
C PRO A 109 -2.33 -5.05 9.84
N ASP A 110 -2.97 -3.90 9.65
CA ASP A 110 -4.23 -3.79 8.90
C ASP A 110 -4.12 -4.27 7.45
N LEU A 111 -3.00 -3.97 6.75
CA LEU A 111 -2.78 -4.49 5.40
C LEU A 111 -2.82 -6.02 5.34
N GLY A 112 -2.25 -6.71 6.33
CA GLY A 112 -2.32 -8.17 6.42
C GLY A 112 -3.76 -8.67 6.59
N ILE A 113 -4.57 -7.95 7.38
CA ILE A 113 -5.98 -8.22 7.59
C ILE A 113 -6.76 -7.96 6.29
N HIS A 114 -6.51 -6.84 5.63
CA HIS A 114 -7.16 -6.51 4.36
C HIS A 114 -6.87 -7.57 3.29
N ILE A 115 -5.61 -8.00 3.13
CA ILE A 115 -5.25 -9.07 2.19
C ILE A 115 -6.08 -10.32 2.48
N ALA A 116 -6.07 -10.81 3.72
CA ALA A 116 -6.78 -12.03 4.11
C ALA A 116 -8.29 -11.92 3.79
N ARG A 117 -8.91 -10.82 4.17
CA ARG A 117 -10.35 -10.61 3.96
C ARG A 117 -10.72 -10.44 2.48
N LEU A 118 -9.89 -9.74 1.70
CA LEU A 118 -10.13 -9.54 0.28
C LEU A 118 -10.10 -10.85 -0.51
N ILE A 119 -9.23 -11.80 -0.13
CA ILE A 119 -9.13 -13.12 -0.79
C ILE A 119 -10.01 -14.20 -0.14
N GLY A 120 -10.76 -13.87 0.91
CA GLY A 120 -11.67 -14.80 1.59
C GLY A 120 -10.98 -15.80 2.53
N SER A 121 -9.81 -15.47 3.06
CA SER A 121 -9.05 -16.32 3.98
C SER A 121 -8.95 -15.68 5.37
N ASN A 122 -10.01 -15.76 6.16
CA ASN A 122 -10.11 -15.07 7.45
C ASN A 122 -9.06 -15.53 8.49
N ASP A 123 -8.55 -16.74 8.39
CA ASP A 123 -7.58 -17.32 9.32
C ASP A 123 -6.12 -17.12 8.88
N SER A 124 -5.89 -16.64 7.65
CA SER A 124 -4.53 -16.42 7.15
C SER A 124 -3.91 -15.15 7.70
N LYS A 125 -2.63 -15.26 8.04
CA LYS A 125 -1.82 -14.13 8.54
C LYS A 125 -0.78 -13.74 7.50
N PHE A 126 -0.82 -12.48 7.07
CA PHE A 126 0.15 -11.93 6.14
C PHE A 126 1.07 -10.96 6.86
N ARG A 127 2.38 -11.24 6.79
CA ARG A 127 3.41 -10.31 7.23
C ARG A 127 3.87 -9.47 6.05
N VAL A 128 3.40 -8.24 6.00
CA VAL A 128 3.76 -7.28 4.95
C VAL A 128 4.93 -6.44 5.45
N ALA A 129 6.12 -6.62 4.88
CA ALA A 129 7.30 -5.84 5.25
C ALA A 129 7.17 -4.38 4.77
N PRO A 130 7.86 -3.37 5.40
CA PRO A 130 7.90 -2.01 4.87
C PRO A 130 8.35 -2.00 3.40
N ALA A 131 7.74 -1.15 2.56
CA ALA A 131 7.97 -1.08 1.11
C ALA A 131 7.63 -2.37 0.33
N SER A 132 6.79 -3.26 0.87
CA SER A 132 6.19 -4.36 0.11
C SER A 132 4.98 -3.89 -0.67
N ILE A 133 4.70 -4.56 -1.80
CA ILE A 133 3.49 -4.40 -2.60
C ILE A 133 2.77 -5.74 -2.75
N THR A 134 1.45 -5.72 -2.62
CA THR A 134 0.58 -6.88 -2.83
C THR A 134 -0.44 -6.53 -3.89
N LYS A 135 -0.57 -7.35 -4.94
CA LYS A 135 -1.59 -7.17 -5.98
C LYS A 135 -2.71 -8.18 -5.80
N ILE A 136 -3.94 -7.67 -5.72
CA ILE A 136 -5.16 -8.47 -5.65
C ILE A 136 -6.03 -8.10 -6.86
N TYR A 137 -6.33 -9.10 -7.68
CA TYR A 137 -7.15 -8.98 -8.88
C TYR A 137 -8.62 -9.32 -8.57
N PHE A 138 -9.53 -8.57 -9.18
CA PHE A 138 -10.96 -8.84 -9.21
C PHE A 138 -11.44 -8.88 -10.65
N ASN A 139 -12.10 -9.97 -11.03
CA ASN A 139 -12.62 -10.14 -12.40
C ASN A 139 -13.65 -9.05 -12.78
N GLU A 140 -14.44 -8.65 -11.79
CA GLU A 140 -15.47 -7.61 -11.90
C GLU A 140 -15.30 -6.57 -10.80
N ARG A 141 -16.43 -6.01 -10.35
CA ARG A 141 -16.47 -5.10 -9.21
C ARG A 141 -15.92 -5.79 -7.94
N PRO A 142 -15.04 -5.15 -7.17
CA PRO A 142 -14.40 -5.81 -6.05
C PRO A 142 -15.42 -6.14 -4.94
N ILE A 143 -15.42 -7.41 -4.53
CA ILE A 143 -16.29 -7.95 -3.48
C ILE A 143 -15.40 -8.65 -2.44
N LEU A 144 -15.77 -8.48 -1.16
CA LEU A 144 -15.07 -9.12 -0.06
C LEU A 144 -14.98 -10.65 -0.28
N GLY A 145 -13.79 -11.20 -0.12
CA GLY A 145 -13.53 -12.63 -0.26
C GLY A 145 -13.53 -13.17 -1.70
N LYS A 146 -13.60 -12.32 -2.72
CA LYS A 146 -13.61 -12.71 -4.14
C LYS A 146 -12.34 -12.27 -4.89
N GLY A 147 -11.39 -11.65 -4.20
CA GLY A 147 -10.12 -11.27 -4.79
C GLY A 147 -9.20 -12.46 -5.00
N VAL A 148 -8.37 -12.37 -6.03
CA VAL A 148 -7.30 -13.33 -6.31
C VAL A 148 -5.97 -12.67 -5.99
N LEU A 149 -5.21 -13.24 -5.06
CA LEU A 149 -3.84 -12.80 -4.78
C LEU A 149 -2.94 -13.16 -5.96
N GLU A 150 -2.52 -12.19 -6.75
CA GLU A 150 -1.60 -12.44 -7.86
C GLU A 150 -0.14 -12.49 -7.40
N PHE A 151 0.26 -11.57 -6.52
CA PHE A 151 1.58 -11.59 -5.90
C PHE A 151 1.63 -10.77 -4.60
N LEU A 152 2.62 -11.09 -3.78
CA LEU A 152 3.11 -10.26 -2.69
C LEU A 152 4.63 -10.17 -2.87
N LEU A 153 5.13 -9.00 -3.26
CA LEU A 153 6.55 -8.75 -3.43
C LEU A 153 7.13 -8.10 -2.17
N PRO A 154 8.14 -8.71 -1.57
CA PRO A 154 8.87 -8.10 -0.46
C PRO A 154 9.71 -6.91 -0.97
N PRO A 155 10.22 -6.06 -0.05
CA PRO A 155 11.14 -4.99 -0.42
C PRO A 155 12.45 -5.55 -0.98
N ILE A 156 13.11 -4.80 -1.85
CA ILE A 156 14.46 -5.10 -2.31
C ILE A 156 15.46 -4.48 -1.34
N ILE A 157 16.10 -5.34 -0.56
CA ILE A 157 17.19 -4.94 0.33
C ILE A 157 18.47 -5.17 -0.43
N ASN A 158 19.12 -4.11 -0.90
CA ASN A 158 20.46 -4.18 -1.46
C ASN A 158 21.44 -4.42 -0.30
N ASN A 159 21.79 -5.67 -0.09
CA ASN A 159 22.94 -6.00 0.73
C ASN A 159 24.18 -5.60 -0.09
N GLY A 160 24.68 -4.37 0.19
CA GLY A 160 25.94 -3.89 -0.37
C GLY A 160 27.14 -4.73 0.06
#